data_4cd6b117e10f0e0309816ab2cddfbba6
#
_entry.id   4cd6b117e10f0e0309816ab2cddfbba6
#
_cell.length_a   1.000
_cell.length_b   1.000
_cell.length_c   1.000
_cell.angle_alpha   90.00
_cell.angle_beta   90.00
_cell.angle_gamma   90.00
#
_symmetry.space_group_name_H-M   'P 1'
#
loop_
_entity.id
_entity.type
_entity.pdbx_description
1 polymer ?
#
loop_
_entity_poly.entity_id
_entity_poly.type
_entity_poly.pdbx_seq_one_letter_code
_entity_poly.pdbx_strand_id
1 'polypeptide(L)'
;MRVYAKTDIGKAREMNQDFYYVSQVNENMALCILADGMGGYKGGEIASSLATNSSKEYIEENFDKIEHSDEEIMNLIKSAMDYANIAVYKKAKANEELEQMGTTLEICIIYNNKAYIGHIGDSRIYRIRKNIIRRITTDHSYVEKLVKDGTITREEAFYHPKKNMLMKALGCNESIEPDILVKEFLENDIMLMCSDGLTNMLTEEAIYDIVQEQPETACENLVKRANENGGYDNISVILIKNHISAKIKEVT
;
A
#
# COMPACT_ATOMS: atom_id res chain seq x y z
N MET A 1 -12.26 5.94 14.00
CA MET A 1 -11.50 5.78 12.73
C MET A 1 -12.45 5.29 11.64
N ARG A 2 -12.27 5.73 10.39
CA ARG A 2 -13.04 5.26 9.22
C ARG A 2 -12.08 4.83 8.12
N VAL A 3 -12.39 3.74 7.43
CA VAL A 3 -11.58 3.24 6.32
C VAL A 3 -12.47 3.07 5.09
N TYR A 4 -11.98 3.51 3.96
CA TYR A 4 -12.61 3.40 2.65
C TYR A 4 -11.62 2.74 1.71
N ALA A 5 -12.09 1.90 0.80
CA ALA A 5 -11.24 1.25 -0.18
C ALA A 5 -11.97 1.06 -1.51
N LYS A 6 -11.22 1.09 -2.60
CA LYS A 6 -11.71 0.81 -3.95
C LYS A 6 -10.59 0.18 -4.77
N THR A 7 -10.93 -0.81 -5.55
CA THR A 7 -10.08 -1.34 -6.62
C THR A 7 -10.84 -1.35 -7.93
N ASP A 8 -10.12 -1.24 -9.04
CA ASP A 8 -10.64 -1.27 -10.39
C ASP A 8 -9.62 -1.88 -11.35
N ILE A 9 -10.09 -2.61 -12.34
CA ILE A 9 -9.22 -3.25 -13.33
C ILE A 9 -8.50 -2.25 -14.24
N GLY A 10 -8.98 -1.02 -14.31
CA GLY A 10 -8.52 -0.04 -15.30
C GLY A 10 -9.18 -0.26 -16.66
N LYS A 11 -8.65 0.43 -17.69
CA LYS A 11 -9.19 0.33 -19.05
C LYS A 11 -8.34 -0.51 -20.01
N ALA A 12 -7.08 -0.75 -19.66
CA ALA A 12 -6.12 -1.40 -20.53
C ALA A 12 -5.79 -2.85 -20.13
N ARG A 13 -6.14 -3.26 -18.93
CA ARG A 13 -5.87 -4.60 -18.40
C ARG A 13 -7.09 -5.51 -18.56
N GLU A 14 -6.85 -6.80 -18.74
CA GLU A 14 -7.90 -7.83 -18.81
C GLU A 14 -8.18 -8.49 -17.46
N MET A 15 -7.28 -8.31 -16.49
CA MET A 15 -7.32 -8.91 -15.17
C MET A 15 -6.87 -7.90 -14.12
N ASN A 16 -7.49 -7.93 -12.95
CA ASN A 16 -7.03 -7.15 -11.81
C ASN A 16 -6.04 -8.00 -11.00
N GLN A 17 -4.77 -7.60 -11.00
CA GLN A 17 -3.69 -8.23 -10.25
C GLN A 17 -3.39 -7.52 -8.93
N ASP A 18 -4.05 -6.40 -8.66
CA ASP A 18 -4.05 -5.77 -7.35
C ASP A 18 -4.91 -6.56 -6.36
N PHE A 19 -4.48 -6.62 -5.12
CA PHE A 19 -5.27 -7.20 -4.04
C PHE A 19 -5.14 -6.35 -2.78
N TYR A 20 -6.22 -6.20 -2.02
CA TYR A 20 -6.17 -5.47 -0.75
C TYR A 20 -6.99 -6.14 0.34
N TYR A 21 -6.65 -5.82 1.57
CA TYR A 21 -7.38 -6.20 2.76
C TYR A 21 -7.55 -5.00 3.70
N VAL A 22 -8.73 -4.87 4.25
CA VAL A 22 -9.08 -3.84 5.24
C VAL A 22 -9.87 -4.50 6.36
N SER A 23 -9.40 -4.35 7.58
CA SER A 23 -10.13 -4.81 8.77
C SER A 23 -10.01 -3.79 9.90
N GLN A 24 -11.00 -3.77 10.76
CA GLN A 24 -10.88 -3.24 12.12
C GLN A 24 -10.80 -4.44 13.06
N VAL A 25 -9.63 -4.65 13.68
CA VAL A 25 -9.42 -5.77 14.60
C VAL A 25 -10.02 -5.44 15.97
N ASN A 26 -9.95 -4.17 16.39
CA ASN A 26 -10.63 -3.62 17.57
C ASN A 26 -10.88 -2.11 17.41
N GLU A 27 -11.56 -1.44 18.38
CA GLU A 27 -11.92 -0.01 18.29
C GLU A 27 -10.72 0.93 18.07
N ASN A 28 -9.51 0.52 18.45
CA ASN A 28 -8.32 1.35 18.42
C ASN A 28 -7.30 0.92 17.35
N MET A 29 -7.55 -0.17 16.63
CA MET A 29 -6.66 -0.71 15.61
C MET A 29 -7.35 -0.82 14.26
N ALA A 30 -6.66 -0.45 13.19
CA ALA A 30 -7.00 -0.81 11.82
C ALA A 30 -5.79 -1.49 11.16
N LEU A 31 -6.05 -2.57 10.44
CA LEU A 31 -5.08 -3.24 9.57
C LEU A 31 -5.51 -3.02 8.12
N CYS A 32 -4.64 -2.42 7.34
CA CYS A 32 -4.81 -2.25 5.90
C CYS A 32 -3.59 -2.85 5.19
N ILE A 33 -3.84 -3.65 4.16
CA ILE A 33 -2.81 -4.28 3.34
C ILE A 33 -3.17 -4.03 1.89
N LEU A 34 -2.18 -3.70 1.06
CA LEU A 34 -2.32 -3.52 -0.38
C LEU A 34 -1.14 -4.18 -1.07
N ALA A 35 -1.39 -4.87 -2.17
CA ALA A 35 -0.40 -5.56 -2.97
C ALA A 35 -0.73 -5.41 -4.44
N ASP A 36 0.26 -5.03 -5.25
CA ASP A 36 0.22 -4.91 -6.70
C ASP A 36 1.02 -6.06 -7.30
N GLY A 37 0.31 -6.94 -8.00
CA GLY A 37 0.87 -8.20 -8.48
C GLY A 37 1.50 -8.09 -9.86
N MET A 38 2.66 -8.73 -10.03
CA MET A 38 3.37 -8.81 -11.30
C MET A 38 3.73 -10.26 -11.67
N GLY A 39 3.98 -10.56 -12.94
CA GLY A 39 4.47 -11.88 -13.36
C GLY A 39 3.56 -12.63 -14.34
N GLY A 40 3.16 -11.97 -15.43
CA GLY A 40 2.42 -12.58 -16.53
C GLY A 40 0.93 -12.80 -16.24
N TYR A 41 0.26 -13.59 -17.10
CA TYR A 41 -1.21 -13.65 -17.17
C TYR A 41 -1.93 -14.05 -15.85
N LYS A 42 -1.32 -14.89 -15.01
CA LYS A 42 -1.93 -15.33 -13.74
C LYS A 42 -1.02 -15.16 -12.52
N GLY A 43 0.26 -14.91 -12.74
CA GLY A 43 1.24 -14.88 -11.66
C GLY A 43 1.00 -13.75 -10.68
N GLY A 44 0.69 -12.54 -11.17
CA GLY A 44 0.48 -11.37 -10.34
C GLY A 44 -0.71 -11.50 -9.40
N GLU A 45 -1.88 -11.96 -9.88
CA GLU A 45 -3.07 -12.17 -9.06
C GLU A 45 -2.80 -13.18 -7.92
N ILE A 46 -2.11 -14.27 -8.24
CA ILE A 46 -1.74 -15.29 -7.24
C ILE A 46 -0.75 -14.69 -6.22
N ALA A 47 0.25 -13.94 -6.69
CA ALA A 47 1.25 -13.36 -5.81
C ALA A 47 0.65 -12.33 -4.84
N SER A 48 -0.13 -11.37 -5.35
CA SER A 48 -0.74 -10.31 -4.54
C SER A 48 -1.76 -10.85 -3.53
N SER A 49 -2.64 -11.78 -3.95
CA SER A 49 -3.60 -12.40 -3.05
C SER A 49 -2.93 -13.27 -1.98
N LEU A 50 -1.91 -14.05 -2.36
CA LEU A 50 -1.17 -14.90 -1.41
C LEU A 50 -0.39 -14.06 -0.40
N ALA A 51 0.30 -13.00 -0.86
CA ALA A 51 1.05 -12.10 0.02
C ALA A 51 0.14 -11.41 1.02
N THR A 52 -0.99 -10.86 0.55
CA THR A 52 -1.97 -10.17 1.40
C THR A 52 -2.58 -11.10 2.44
N ASN A 53 -3.04 -12.30 2.02
CA ASN A 53 -3.65 -13.26 2.94
C ASN A 53 -2.66 -13.80 3.97
N SER A 54 -1.44 -14.15 3.54
CA SER A 54 -0.39 -14.63 4.45
C SER A 54 0.01 -13.57 5.49
N SER A 55 0.16 -12.31 5.06
CA SER A 55 0.47 -11.20 5.97
C SER A 55 -0.66 -10.94 6.96
N LYS A 56 -1.90 -10.94 6.48
CA LYS A 56 -3.09 -10.80 7.30
C LYS A 56 -3.15 -11.87 8.37
N GLU A 57 -3.11 -13.14 7.98
CA GLU A 57 -3.17 -14.28 8.91
C GLU A 57 -2.08 -14.18 9.96
N TYR A 58 -0.83 -13.92 9.57
CA TYR A 58 0.28 -13.77 10.50
C TYR A 58 0.06 -12.65 11.52
N ILE A 59 -0.42 -11.48 11.06
CA ILE A 59 -0.65 -10.33 11.96
C ILE A 59 -1.82 -10.61 12.90
N GLU A 60 -2.95 -11.10 12.39
CA GLU A 60 -4.15 -11.38 13.20
C GLU A 60 -3.88 -12.46 14.27
N GLU A 61 -3.08 -13.47 13.93
CA GLU A 61 -2.72 -14.53 14.89
C GLU A 61 -1.75 -14.08 15.98
N ASN A 62 -0.91 -13.06 15.73
CA ASN A 62 0.18 -12.71 16.62
C ASN A 62 0.05 -11.33 17.27
N PHE A 63 -0.83 -10.45 16.80
CA PHE A 63 -0.96 -9.10 17.33
C PHE A 63 -1.29 -9.08 18.82
N ASP A 64 -2.25 -9.88 19.27
CA ASP A 64 -2.65 -9.92 20.70
C ASP A 64 -1.64 -10.67 21.61
N LYS A 65 -0.57 -11.25 21.05
CA LYS A 65 0.47 -11.97 21.79
C LYS A 65 1.69 -11.09 22.16
N ILE A 66 1.74 -9.86 21.66
CA ILE A 66 2.83 -8.92 21.89
C ILE A 66 2.43 -7.80 22.86
N GLU A 67 3.39 -7.10 23.47
CA GLU A 67 3.15 -5.98 24.40
C GLU A 67 2.77 -4.67 23.72
N HIS A 68 2.70 -4.64 22.38
CA HIS A 68 2.37 -3.48 21.54
C HIS A 68 3.32 -2.28 21.70
N SER A 69 4.56 -2.51 22.07
CA SER A 69 5.61 -1.48 21.95
C SER A 69 5.87 -1.17 20.46
N ASP A 70 6.45 0.00 20.17
CA ASP A 70 6.79 0.37 18.79
C ASP A 70 7.68 -0.69 18.13
N GLU A 71 8.66 -1.20 18.86
CA GLU A 71 9.60 -2.20 18.40
C GLU A 71 8.90 -3.53 18.07
N GLU A 72 8.01 -4.00 18.94
CA GLU A 72 7.30 -5.27 18.73
C GLU A 72 6.32 -5.21 17.56
N ILE A 73 5.60 -4.08 17.37
CA ILE A 73 4.71 -3.92 16.21
C ILE A 73 5.53 -3.84 14.91
N MET A 74 6.67 -3.14 14.91
CA MET A 74 7.57 -3.11 13.76
C MET A 74 8.13 -4.50 13.43
N ASN A 75 8.54 -5.25 14.44
CA ASN A 75 9.02 -6.62 14.27
C ASN A 75 7.92 -7.57 13.79
N LEU A 76 6.68 -7.40 14.27
CA LEU A 76 5.52 -8.14 13.79
C LEU A 76 5.28 -7.92 12.30
N ILE A 77 5.29 -6.65 11.84
CA ILE A 77 5.13 -6.31 10.42
C ILE A 77 6.26 -6.93 9.58
N LYS A 78 7.51 -6.78 10.03
CA LYS A 78 8.65 -7.37 9.33
C LYS A 78 8.50 -8.87 9.19
N SER A 79 8.15 -9.56 10.28
CA SER A 79 7.95 -11.01 10.28
C SER A 79 6.78 -11.46 9.39
N ALA A 80 5.69 -10.67 9.34
CA ALA A 80 4.58 -10.92 8.44
C ALA A 80 4.99 -10.78 6.96
N MET A 81 5.81 -9.78 6.63
CA MET A 81 6.33 -9.60 5.27
C MET A 81 7.30 -10.72 4.89
N ASP A 82 8.18 -11.15 5.80
CA ASP A 82 9.08 -12.29 5.57
C ASP A 82 8.29 -13.59 5.38
N TYR A 83 7.26 -13.82 6.18
CA TYR A 83 6.36 -14.98 6.05
C TYR A 83 5.64 -15.00 4.70
N ALA A 84 5.07 -13.85 4.30
CA ALA A 84 4.42 -13.70 3.01
C ALA A 84 5.40 -13.91 1.85
N ASN A 85 6.63 -13.38 1.95
CA ASN A 85 7.67 -13.59 0.95
C ASN A 85 7.96 -15.06 0.73
N ILE A 86 8.17 -15.79 1.82
CA ILE A 86 8.45 -17.24 1.75
C ILE A 86 7.29 -17.98 1.08
N ALA A 87 6.03 -17.61 1.37
CA ALA A 87 4.87 -18.25 0.78
C ALA A 87 4.83 -18.02 -0.75
N VAL A 88 5.01 -16.77 -1.20
CA VAL A 88 5.01 -16.41 -2.62
C VAL A 88 6.21 -17.06 -3.33
N TYR A 89 7.42 -16.94 -2.78
CA TYR A 89 8.64 -17.50 -3.35
C TYR A 89 8.57 -19.00 -3.55
N LYS A 90 8.11 -19.75 -2.53
CA LYS A 90 7.92 -21.20 -2.63
C LYS A 90 6.89 -21.57 -3.69
N LYS A 91 5.78 -20.82 -3.78
CA LYS A 91 4.75 -21.05 -4.80
C LYS A 91 5.28 -20.79 -6.21
N ALA A 92 6.09 -19.74 -6.40
CA ALA A 92 6.75 -19.43 -7.67
C ALA A 92 7.70 -20.58 -8.10
N LYS A 93 8.53 -21.05 -7.17
CA LYS A 93 9.50 -22.13 -7.45
C LYS A 93 8.88 -23.50 -7.68
N ALA A 94 7.68 -23.74 -7.17
CA ALA A 94 6.98 -25.01 -7.36
C ALA A 94 6.25 -25.15 -8.70
N ASN A 95 6.17 -24.08 -9.51
CA ASN A 95 5.45 -24.07 -10.79
C ASN A 95 6.15 -23.18 -11.80
N GLU A 96 6.64 -23.76 -12.90
CA GLU A 96 7.34 -23.04 -13.98
C GLU A 96 6.51 -21.90 -14.58
N GLU A 97 5.17 -22.05 -14.67
CA GLU A 97 4.28 -21.00 -15.18
C GLU A 97 4.22 -19.76 -14.26
N LEU A 98 4.61 -19.92 -12.99
CA LEU A 98 4.60 -18.88 -11.95
C LEU A 98 6.01 -18.40 -11.56
N GLU A 99 7.07 -18.89 -12.21
CA GLU A 99 8.46 -18.63 -11.80
C GLU A 99 8.80 -17.15 -11.71
N GLN A 100 8.15 -16.30 -12.50
CA GLN A 100 8.37 -14.85 -12.53
C GLN A 100 7.33 -14.06 -11.72
N MET A 101 6.47 -14.72 -10.95
CA MET A 101 5.49 -14.01 -10.16
C MET A 101 6.13 -13.30 -8.96
N GLY A 102 5.60 -12.14 -8.67
CA GLY A 102 5.97 -11.33 -7.52
C GLY A 102 4.89 -10.29 -7.24
N THR A 103 5.08 -9.50 -6.21
CA THR A 103 4.13 -8.44 -5.86
C THR A 103 4.80 -7.35 -5.03
N THR A 104 4.28 -6.14 -5.07
CA THR A 104 4.51 -5.15 -4.02
C THR A 104 3.79 -5.58 -2.74
N LEU A 105 4.12 -5.00 -1.62
CA LEU A 105 3.36 -5.20 -0.39
C LEU A 105 3.47 -3.98 0.52
N GLU A 106 2.31 -3.40 0.80
CA GLU A 106 2.11 -2.31 1.75
C GLU A 106 1.28 -2.83 2.92
N ILE A 107 1.82 -2.77 4.12
CA ILE A 107 1.11 -3.06 5.36
C ILE A 107 1.02 -1.76 6.16
N CYS A 108 -0.17 -1.39 6.61
CA CYS A 108 -0.37 -0.26 7.50
C CYS A 108 -1.21 -0.70 8.70
N ILE A 109 -0.60 -0.70 9.89
CA ILE A 109 -1.29 -0.89 11.16
C ILE A 109 -1.45 0.47 11.82
N ILE A 110 -2.69 0.89 12.06
CA ILE A 110 -2.96 2.05 12.90
C ILE A 110 -3.23 1.57 14.32
N TYR A 111 -2.44 2.05 15.26
CA TYR A 111 -2.60 1.74 16.68
C TYR A 111 -2.08 2.90 17.55
N ASN A 112 -2.83 3.27 18.61
CA ASN A 112 -2.45 4.32 19.57
C ASN A 112 -1.93 5.60 18.92
N ASN A 113 -2.68 6.19 17.97
CA ASN A 113 -2.32 7.41 17.24
C ASN A 113 -1.00 7.33 16.45
N LYS A 114 -0.58 6.14 16.10
CA LYS A 114 0.57 5.87 15.24
C LYS A 114 0.16 5.01 14.05
N ALA A 115 0.84 5.21 12.94
CA ALA A 115 0.81 4.34 11.76
C ALA A 115 2.14 3.60 11.68
N TYR A 116 2.09 2.27 11.78
CA TYR A 116 3.21 1.36 11.59
C TYR A 116 3.12 0.81 10.17
N ILE A 117 4.16 0.98 9.41
CA ILE A 117 4.15 0.76 7.97
C ILE A 117 5.26 -0.23 7.60
N GLY A 118 4.90 -1.26 6.83
CA GLY A 118 5.82 -2.10 6.10
C GLY A 118 5.66 -1.84 4.61
N HIS A 119 6.77 -1.68 3.88
CA HIS A 119 6.79 -1.30 2.47
C HIS A 119 7.81 -2.08 1.67
N ILE A 120 7.41 -2.62 0.54
CA ILE A 120 8.28 -3.14 -0.51
C ILE A 120 7.60 -3.00 -1.88
N GLY A 121 8.28 -2.36 -2.83
CA GLY A 121 7.78 -2.12 -4.18
C GLY A 121 7.70 -0.64 -4.54
N ASP A 122 6.76 -0.27 -5.40
CA ASP A 122 6.47 1.09 -5.86
C ASP A 122 5.01 1.54 -5.64
N SER A 123 4.21 0.72 -4.98
CA SER A 123 2.97 1.16 -4.34
C SER A 123 3.30 2.20 -3.27
N ARG A 124 2.43 3.15 -3.02
CA ARG A 124 2.77 4.31 -2.19
C ARG A 124 1.82 4.50 -1.03
N ILE A 125 2.38 5.04 0.07
CA ILE A 125 1.62 5.53 1.22
C ILE A 125 1.87 7.03 1.38
N TYR A 126 0.78 7.79 1.48
CA TYR A 126 0.79 9.21 1.73
C TYR A 126 0.12 9.53 3.06
N ARG A 127 0.57 10.59 3.72
CA ARG A 127 -0.15 11.22 4.82
C ARG A 127 -0.61 12.60 4.40
N ILE A 128 -1.91 12.87 4.59
CA ILE A 128 -2.49 14.20 4.44
C ILE A 128 -2.76 14.73 5.83
N ARG A 129 -2.10 15.84 6.18
CA ARG A 129 -2.25 16.53 7.47
C ARG A 129 -2.40 18.01 7.21
N LYS A 130 -3.46 18.61 7.73
CA LYS A 130 -3.84 20.00 7.42
C LYS A 130 -3.96 20.15 5.90
N ASN A 131 -3.20 21.06 5.30
CA ASN A 131 -3.26 21.35 3.85
C ASN A 131 -2.03 20.79 3.11
N ILE A 132 -1.43 19.72 3.59
CA ILE A 132 -0.20 19.14 3.01
C ILE A 132 -0.38 17.65 2.81
N ILE A 133 -0.17 17.19 1.57
CA ILE A 133 0.08 15.80 1.24
C ILE A 133 1.59 15.54 1.32
N ARG A 134 1.98 14.43 1.93
CA ARG A 134 3.38 14.00 2.01
C ARG A 134 3.48 12.51 1.77
N ARG A 135 4.27 12.11 0.79
CA ARG A 135 4.65 10.73 0.57
C ARG A 135 5.48 10.22 1.74
N ILE A 136 5.12 9.07 2.29
CA ILE A 136 5.76 8.42 3.44
C ILE A 136 6.75 7.36 2.98
N THR A 137 6.38 6.56 1.99
CA THR A 137 7.20 5.50 1.39
C THR A 137 8.12 6.05 0.31
N THR A 138 9.16 5.30 -0.02
CA THR A 138 10.07 5.61 -1.11
C THR A 138 10.12 4.42 -2.05
N ASP A 139 9.76 4.62 -3.32
CA ASP A 139 9.65 3.53 -4.28
C ASP A 139 10.95 2.72 -4.39
N HIS A 140 10.84 1.42 -4.40
CA HIS A 140 11.93 0.50 -4.70
C HIS A 140 12.05 0.28 -6.21
N SER A 141 12.09 1.37 -6.99
CA SER A 141 12.18 1.37 -8.44
C SER A 141 13.53 1.85 -8.94
N TYR A 142 13.86 1.44 -10.17
CA TYR A 142 15.10 1.88 -10.82
C TYR A 142 15.17 3.40 -10.99
N VAL A 143 14.05 4.03 -11.35
CA VAL A 143 14.02 5.48 -11.56
C VAL A 143 14.14 6.26 -10.24
N GLU A 144 13.57 5.77 -9.15
CA GLU A 144 13.76 6.40 -7.84
C GLU A 144 15.22 6.35 -7.38
N LYS A 145 15.95 5.26 -7.71
CA LYS A 145 17.39 5.19 -7.49
C LYS A 145 18.12 6.27 -8.29
N LEU A 146 17.81 6.44 -9.59
CA LEU A 146 18.44 7.48 -10.41
C LEU A 146 18.17 8.89 -9.90
N VAL A 147 16.96 9.14 -9.38
CA VAL A 147 16.61 10.43 -8.74
C VAL A 147 17.43 10.64 -7.47
N LYS A 148 17.54 9.63 -6.60
CA LYS A 148 18.36 9.71 -5.37
C LYS A 148 19.84 9.94 -5.65
N ASP A 149 20.35 9.32 -6.71
CA ASP A 149 21.74 9.46 -7.13
C ASP A 149 22.00 10.80 -7.88
N GLY A 150 20.94 11.63 -8.08
CA GLY A 150 21.02 12.90 -8.78
C GLY A 150 21.25 12.79 -10.29
N THR A 151 21.06 11.59 -10.87
CA THR A 151 21.26 11.31 -12.30
C THR A 151 20.13 11.87 -13.15
N ILE A 152 18.88 11.83 -12.63
CA ILE A 152 17.70 12.40 -13.28
C ILE A 152 16.85 13.15 -12.26
N THR A 153 16.03 14.08 -12.76
CA THR A 153 15.01 14.78 -11.95
C THR A 153 13.77 13.92 -11.74
N ARG A 154 12.89 14.29 -10.79
CA ARG A 154 11.61 13.63 -10.60
C ARG A 154 10.69 13.75 -11.82
N GLU A 155 10.78 14.85 -12.56
CA GLU A 155 10.02 15.05 -13.78
C GLU A 155 10.49 14.09 -14.88
N GLU A 156 11.81 13.95 -15.06
CA GLU A 156 12.40 12.99 -16.03
C GLU A 156 12.05 11.54 -15.65
N ALA A 157 12.01 11.21 -14.36
CA ALA A 157 11.64 9.88 -13.88
C ALA A 157 10.23 9.46 -14.31
N PHE A 158 9.28 10.41 -14.35
CA PHE A 158 7.89 10.15 -14.74
C PHE A 158 7.75 9.68 -16.19
N TYR A 159 8.61 10.17 -17.10
CA TYR A 159 8.62 9.82 -18.53
C TYR A 159 9.68 8.78 -18.88
N HIS A 160 10.45 8.30 -17.91
CA HIS A 160 11.57 7.40 -18.17
C HIS A 160 11.08 6.02 -18.70
N PRO A 161 11.73 5.43 -19.73
CA PRO A 161 11.28 4.16 -20.33
C PRO A 161 11.31 2.96 -19.37
N LYS A 162 12.10 3.04 -18.28
CA LYS A 162 12.19 2.01 -17.24
C LYS A 162 11.49 2.43 -15.95
N LYS A 163 10.49 3.29 -16.00
CA LYS A 163 9.80 3.78 -14.79
C LYS A 163 9.13 2.67 -13.97
N ASN A 164 8.64 1.63 -14.62
CA ASN A 164 7.99 0.48 -13.99
C ASN A 164 8.96 -0.66 -13.62
N MET A 165 10.28 -0.39 -13.66
CA MET A 165 11.28 -1.41 -13.31
C MET A 165 11.50 -1.43 -11.80
N LEU A 166 10.96 -2.45 -11.12
CA LEU A 166 11.17 -2.68 -9.70
C LEU A 166 12.58 -3.22 -9.42
N MET A 167 13.17 -2.78 -8.32
CA MET A 167 14.43 -3.28 -7.77
C MET A 167 14.22 -4.22 -6.59
N LYS A 168 13.08 -4.10 -5.89
CA LYS A 168 12.68 -4.97 -4.79
C LYS A 168 11.20 -5.28 -4.92
N ALA A 169 10.85 -6.54 -4.79
CA ALA A 169 9.48 -7.04 -4.73
C ALA A 169 9.44 -8.35 -3.93
N LEU A 170 8.27 -8.68 -3.42
CA LEU A 170 7.99 -9.93 -2.73
C LEU A 170 7.96 -11.10 -3.72
N GLY A 171 8.46 -12.26 -3.31
CA GLY A 171 8.42 -13.49 -4.09
C GLY A 171 9.53 -13.67 -5.11
N CYS A 172 10.30 -12.62 -5.43
CA CYS A 172 11.38 -12.68 -6.40
C CYS A 172 12.68 -13.32 -5.84
N ASN A 173 12.92 -13.15 -4.55
CA ASN A 173 14.10 -13.67 -3.85
C ASN A 173 13.69 -14.43 -2.59
N GLU A 174 14.55 -15.32 -2.11
CA GLU A 174 14.31 -16.10 -0.90
C GLU A 174 14.21 -15.21 0.35
N SER A 175 14.96 -14.11 0.38
CA SER A 175 14.92 -13.10 1.45
C SER A 175 14.65 -11.72 0.88
N ILE A 176 14.02 -10.88 1.70
CA ILE A 176 13.70 -9.48 1.37
C ILE A 176 14.22 -8.53 2.44
N GLU A 177 14.35 -7.27 2.06
CA GLU A 177 14.65 -6.16 2.97
C GLU A 177 13.58 -5.08 2.80
N PRO A 178 12.43 -5.20 3.48
CA PRO A 178 11.38 -4.20 3.44
C PRO A 178 11.76 -2.96 4.26
N ASP A 179 11.20 -1.82 3.91
CA ASP A 179 11.26 -0.63 4.75
C ASP A 179 10.20 -0.74 5.85
N ILE A 180 10.61 -0.54 7.12
CA ILE A 180 9.70 -0.53 8.27
C ILE A 180 9.72 0.87 8.88
N LEU A 181 8.57 1.51 8.97
CA LEU A 181 8.44 2.92 9.35
C LEU A 181 7.37 3.09 10.44
N VAL A 182 7.57 4.07 11.32
CA VAL A 182 6.55 4.55 12.27
C VAL A 182 6.30 6.03 12.02
N LYS A 183 5.04 6.43 11.98
CA LYS A 183 4.62 7.82 11.84
C LYS A 183 3.50 8.13 12.82
N GLU A 184 3.47 9.35 13.35
CA GLU A 184 2.30 9.83 14.07
C GLU A 184 1.09 9.86 13.13
N PHE A 185 -0.07 9.44 13.66
CA PHE A 185 -1.36 9.51 13.00
C PHE A 185 -2.35 10.19 13.92
N LEU A 186 -2.38 11.52 13.86
CA LEU A 186 -3.14 12.37 14.76
C LEU A 186 -4.59 12.57 14.28
N GLU A 187 -5.40 13.18 15.12
CA GLU A 187 -6.77 13.55 14.77
C GLU A 187 -6.84 14.37 13.48
N ASN A 188 -7.78 14.03 12.62
CA ASN A 188 -7.99 14.59 11.27
C ASN A 188 -6.88 14.28 10.25
N ASP A 189 -5.88 13.48 10.60
CA ASP A 189 -4.99 12.96 9.58
C ASP A 189 -5.71 11.97 8.66
N ILE A 190 -5.26 11.93 7.42
CA ILE A 190 -5.66 10.91 6.45
C ILE A 190 -4.39 10.16 6.00
N MET A 191 -4.45 8.83 6.03
CA MET A 191 -3.47 7.98 5.37
C MET A 191 -4.09 7.45 4.08
N LEU A 192 -3.38 7.59 2.97
CA LEU A 192 -3.77 7.07 1.67
C LEU A 192 -2.73 6.04 1.22
N MET A 193 -3.17 4.83 0.90
CA MET A 193 -2.37 3.78 0.28
C MET A 193 -2.87 3.56 -1.15
N CYS A 194 -1.98 3.40 -2.12
CA CYS A 194 -2.40 3.17 -3.50
C CYS A 194 -1.35 2.37 -4.29
N SER A 195 -1.81 1.61 -5.29
CA SER A 195 -0.96 1.04 -6.33
C SER A 195 -0.47 2.10 -7.32
N ASP A 196 0.51 1.73 -8.15
CA ASP A 196 1.13 2.64 -9.12
C ASP A 196 0.14 3.09 -10.22
N GLY A 197 -0.92 2.31 -10.49
CA GLY A 197 -1.97 2.69 -11.41
C GLY A 197 -2.70 3.97 -11.03
N LEU A 198 -2.70 4.37 -9.76
CA LEU A 198 -3.18 5.69 -9.37
C LEU A 198 -2.12 6.77 -9.68
N THR A 199 -0.91 6.60 -9.22
CA THR A 199 0.16 7.62 -9.25
C THR A 199 0.82 7.77 -10.62
N ASN A 200 0.64 6.81 -11.51
CA ASN A 200 0.95 6.93 -12.93
C ASN A 200 -0.06 7.82 -13.69
N MET A 201 -1.28 8.00 -13.14
CA MET A 201 -2.37 8.76 -13.76
C MET A 201 -2.63 10.11 -13.11
N LEU A 202 -2.31 10.27 -11.82
CA LEU A 202 -2.61 11.48 -11.06
C LEU A 202 -1.35 12.01 -10.36
N THR A 203 -1.21 13.33 -10.35
CA THR A 203 -0.21 14.03 -9.53
C THR A 203 -0.61 14.03 -8.05
N GLU A 204 0.35 14.23 -7.15
CA GLU A 204 0.07 14.36 -5.71
C GLU A 204 -0.90 15.50 -5.40
N GLU A 205 -0.84 16.59 -6.16
CA GLU A 205 -1.75 17.74 -6.04
C GLU A 205 -3.19 17.34 -6.40
N ALA A 206 -3.39 16.65 -7.52
CA ALA A 206 -4.72 16.18 -7.93
C ALA A 206 -5.30 15.15 -6.93
N ILE A 207 -4.45 14.26 -6.38
CA ILE A 207 -4.84 13.32 -5.32
C ILE A 207 -5.29 14.10 -4.07
N TYR A 208 -4.53 15.10 -3.65
CA TYR A 208 -4.85 15.93 -2.50
C TYR A 208 -6.20 16.62 -2.67
N ASP A 209 -6.44 17.28 -3.79
CA ASP A 209 -7.68 18.03 -4.07
C ASP A 209 -8.90 17.11 -3.98
N ILE A 210 -8.86 15.95 -4.64
CA ILE A 210 -9.96 14.98 -4.63
C ILE A 210 -10.24 14.47 -3.21
N VAL A 211 -9.20 14.20 -2.41
CA VAL A 211 -9.37 13.72 -1.03
C VAL A 211 -9.95 14.81 -0.12
N GLN A 212 -9.61 16.08 -0.36
CA GLN A 212 -10.12 17.20 0.46
C GLN A 212 -11.58 17.54 0.15
N GLU A 213 -12.01 17.39 -1.10
CA GLU A 213 -13.40 17.72 -1.49
C GLU A 213 -14.41 16.82 -0.76
N GLN A 214 -14.24 15.50 -0.80
CA GLN A 214 -15.15 14.53 -0.18
C GLN A 214 -14.38 13.26 0.23
N PRO A 215 -13.80 13.22 1.44
CA PRO A 215 -13.04 12.07 1.90
C PRO A 215 -13.80 10.73 1.87
N GLU A 216 -15.12 10.77 2.06
CA GLU A 216 -15.99 9.60 2.09
C GLU A 216 -16.13 8.91 0.72
N THR A 217 -16.08 9.67 -0.36
CA THR A 217 -16.15 9.17 -1.74
C THR A 217 -14.82 9.28 -2.48
N ALA A 218 -13.76 9.68 -1.77
CA ALA A 218 -12.46 9.96 -2.38
C ALA A 218 -11.89 8.75 -3.13
N CYS A 219 -12.00 7.54 -2.58
CA CYS A 219 -11.51 6.34 -3.25
C CYS A 219 -12.19 6.12 -4.62
N GLU A 220 -13.51 6.31 -4.70
CA GLU A 220 -14.27 6.20 -5.94
C GLU A 220 -13.87 7.29 -6.93
N ASN A 221 -13.74 8.54 -6.47
CA ASN A 221 -13.38 9.69 -7.30
C ASN A 221 -11.93 9.59 -7.82
N LEU A 222 -11.00 9.10 -7.01
CA LEU A 222 -9.61 8.85 -7.41
C LEU A 222 -9.53 7.80 -8.51
N VAL A 223 -10.18 6.66 -8.31
CA VAL A 223 -10.24 5.58 -9.31
C VAL A 223 -10.90 6.07 -10.61
N LYS A 224 -12.03 6.77 -10.50
CA LYS A 224 -12.69 7.34 -11.67
C LYS A 224 -11.78 8.30 -12.43
N ARG A 225 -11.12 9.24 -11.73
CA ARG A 225 -10.23 10.22 -12.36
C ARG A 225 -9.01 9.55 -12.99
N ALA A 226 -8.43 8.53 -12.36
CA ALA A 226 -7.33 7.77 -12.94
C ALA A 226 -7.75 7.04 -14.22
N ASN A 227 -8.96 6.46 -14.23
CA ASN A 227 -9.54 5.87 -15.42
C ASN A 227 -9.81 6.92 -16.53
N GLU A 228 -10.29 8.10 -16.19
CA GLU A 228 -10.49 9.20 -17.16
C GLU A 228 -9.16 9.63 -17.80
N ASN A 229 -8.05 9.60 -17.05
CA ASN A 229 -6.71 9.93 -17.53
C ASN A 229 -6.00 8.80 -18.28
N GLY A 230 -6.68 7.69 -18.54
CA GLY A 230 -6.17 6.59 -19.34
C GLY A 230 -6.45 5.21 -18.77
N GLY A 231 -6.33 5.02 -17.44
CA GLY A 231 -6.57 3.74 -16.78
C GLY A 231 -5.68 2.62 -17.33
N TYR A 232 -4.39 2.90 -17.51
CA TYR A 232 -3.46 1.98 -18.16
C TYR A 232 -3.07 0.78 -17.31
N ASP A 233 -3.36 0.82 -16.00
CA ASP A 233 -3.10 -0.28 -15.07
C ASP A 233 -4.27 -0.53 -14.12
N ASN A 234 -4.15 -1.57 -13.29
CA ASN A 234 -5.02 -1.81 -12.15
C ASN A 234 -4.88 -0.66 -11.16
N ILE A 235 -5.97 -0.22 -10.55
CA ILE A 235 -5.99 0.95 -9.69
C ILE A 235 -6.61 0.55 -8.36
N SER A 236 -5.81 0.58 -7.29
CA SER A 236 -6.29 0.28 -5.95
C SER A 236 -5.96 1.40 -4.98
N VAL A 237 -6.91 1.75 -4.14
CA VAL A 237 -6.80 2.85 -3.18
C VAL A 237 -7.43 2.45 -1.85
N ILE A 238 -6.73 2.72 -0.75
CA ILE A 238 -7.25 2.62 0.61
C ILE A 238 -7.05 3.97 1.29
N LEU A 239 -8.09 4.50 1.92
CA LEU A 239 -8.06 5.75 2.66
C LEU A 239 -8.45 5.49 4.11
N ILE A 240 -7.58 5.85 5.04
CA ILE A 240 -7.80 5.73 6.49
C ILE A 240 -7.91 7.14 7.05
N LYS A 241 -9.08 7.50 7.60
CA LYS A 241 -9.33 8.80 8.23
C LYS A 241 -9.37 8.65 9.74
N ASN A 242 -8.51 9.38 10.44
CA ASN A 242 -8.58 9.47 11.88
C ASN A 242 -9.67 10.46 12.29
N HIS A 243 -10.82 9.92 12.65
CA HIS A 243 -11.95 10.73 13.12
C HIS A 243 -12.31 10.29 14.52
N ILE A 244 -12.12 11.17 15.50
CA ILE A 244 -12.67 10.96 16.84
C ILE A 244 -14.17 11.21 16.73
N SER A 245 -14.99 10.17 16.91
CA SER A 245 -16.40 10.36 17.19
C SER A 245 -16.50 11.27 18.41
N ALA A 246 -17.08 12.44 18.25
CA ALA A 246 -17.40 13.28 19.40
C ALA A 246 -18.16 12.41 20.41
N LYS A 247 -17.52 12.02 21.51
CA LYS A 247 -18.24 11.49 22.65
C LYS A 247 -19.25 12.58 23.00
N ILE A 248 -20.52 12.31 22.79
CA ILE A 248 -21.61 13.14 23.29
C ILE A 248 -21.29 13.30 24.77
N LYS A 249 -20.87 14.49 25.17
CA LYS A 249 -20.86 14.85 26.60
C LYS A 249 -22.31 14.81 26.99
N GLU A 250 -22.74 13.70 27.60
CA GLU A 250 -23.93 13.73 28.44
C GLU A 250 -23.67 14.78 29.51
N VAL A 251 -24.29 15.92 29.34
CA VAL A 251 -24.38 16.95 30.36
C VAL A 251 -25.40 16.41 31.35
N THR A 252 -24.92 15.86 32.43
CA THR A 252 -25.69 15.67 33.67
C THR A 252 -25.83 16.99 34.41
#